data_cb5fa11024a171e740810f795bfd6d57
#
_entry.id   cb5fa11024a171e740810f795bfd6d57
#
_cell.length_a   1.000
_cell.length_b   1.000
_cell.length_c   1.000
_cell.angle_alpha   90.00
_cell.angle_beta   90.00
_cell.angle_gamma   90.00
#
_symmetry.space_group_name_H-M   'P 1'
#
loop_
_entity.id
_entity.type
_entity.pdbx_description
1 polymer ?
#
loop_
_entity_poly.entity_id
_entity_poly.type
_entity_poly.pdbx_seq_one_letter_code
_entity_poly.pdbx_strand_id
1 'polypeptide(L)'
;TFRVGINIGDVMVSDNNLFGDAVNIAARLEAEAKPSGICVSQTLFDMINRKIMASFEDAGELELKNIEFPVKAFHVLDNKGTPRFNQDSETIETVVKEAEPGSVAVMFFKNLSNDEEQEYFCEGFSEDLLSMLSRYNKLVVISSHASFAYKEKSKSFKEIGKELGVRYVIHGSVRKLGPRMRINANLVSTENEKSIWSNNFDLKVEEVFDVQDKIAEEIVSTIVGRVEADALDNIKTKRPDNMDSYDLVLQGLEYAKKGNVMKENTQKAVELFEKAIELEPSYARAHAWRACTLSNLADWEESPDPKIFENAFESIKLALELDSNEPEVHRIMGALKLWHERDHEMARYHFEKARELCPSDVFIISRYAIMLIYFGEFDKALQE
;
A
#
# COMPACT_ATOMS: atom_id res chain seq x y z
N THR A 1 14.68 -12.82 6.61
CA THR A 1 14.26 -13.00 8.02
C THR A 1 14.33 -11.63 8.68
N PHE A 2 13.22 -11.09 9.16
CA PHE A 2 13.20 -9.80 9.86
C PHE A 2 13.58 -10.00 11.33
N ARG A 3 14.21 -8.98 11.92
CA ARG A 3 14.41 -8.85 13.36
C ARG A 3 13.84 -7.50 13.76
N VAL A 4 13.33 -7.38 14.97
CA VAL A 4 12.74 -6.13 15.46
C VAL A 4 13.30 -5.83 16.84
N GLY A 5 13.90 -4.64 16.99
CA GLY A 5 14.32 -4.10 18.28
C GLY A 5 13.42 -2.92 18.65
N ILE A 6 12.84 -2.91 19.84
CA ILE A 6 11.97 -1.82 20.26
C ILE A 6 12.44 -1.24 21.59
N ASN A 7 12.58 0.07 21.63
CA ASN A 7 12.91 0.83 22.82
C ASN A 7 12.06 2.10 22.91
N ILE A 8 11.95 2.66 24.10
CA ILE A 8 11.29 3.95 24.35
C ILE A 8 12.31 4.90 24.96
N GLY A 9 12.35 6.13 24.47
CA GLY A 9 13.18 7.22 24.96
C GLY A 9 13.13 8.43 24.04
N ASP A 10 13.78 9.49 24.48
CA ASP A 10 13.83 10.75 23.72
C ASP A 10 14.61 10.60 22.42
N VAL A 11 14.12 11.24 21.37
CA VAL A 11 14.70 11.20 20.02
C VAL A 11 14.90 12.65 19.53
N MET A 12 16.07 12.92 18.99
CA MET A 12 16.34 14.17 18.27
C MET A 12 16.16 13.94 16.77
N VAL A 13 15.45 14.86 16.13
CA VAL A 13 15.26 14.84 14.66
C VAL A 13 16.12 15.94 14.05
N SER A 14 17.07 15.62 13.17
CA SER A 14 17.87 16.57 12.41
C SER A 14 18.17 16.02 11.02
N ASP A 15 18.04 16.88 9.99
CA ASP A 15 18.34 16.56 8.59
C ASP A 15 17.72 15.23 8.10
N ASN A 16 16.44 15.05 8.40
CA ASN A 16 15.68 13.84 8.05
C ASN A 16 16.19 12.53 8.70
N ASN A 17 17.03 12.63 9.75
CA ASN A 17 17.54 11.49 10.48
C ASN A 17 17.11 11.53 11.95
N LEU A 18 16.94 10.36 12.55
CA LEU A 18 16.64 10.20 13.97
C LEU A 18 17.95 9.91 14.73
N PHE A 19 18.21 10.70 15.76
CA PHE A 19 19.38 10.57 16.61
C PHE A 19 18.97 10.45 18.08
N GLY A 20 19.83 9.82 18.86
CA GLY A 20 19.68 9.70 20.30
C GLY A 20 19.97 8.30 20.79
N ASP A 21 20.21 8.18 22.10
CA ASP A 21 20.51 6.89 22.73
C ASP A 21 19.36 5.91 22.58
N ALA A 22 18.13 6.40 22.59
CA ALA A 22 16.94 5.57 22.39
C ALA A 22 16.94 4.86 21.02
N VAL A 23 17.35 5.56 19.95
CA VAL A 23 17.45 5.00 18.59
C VAL A 23 18.59 3.99 18.52
N ASN A 24 19.74 4.31 19.13
CA ASN A 24 20.89 3.43 19.18
C ASN A 24 20.58 2.14 19.93
N ILE A 25 19.89 2.22 21.07
CA ILE A 25 19.46 1.05 21.84
C ILE A 25 18.51 0.18 20.99
N ALA A 26 17.50 0.78 20.34
CA ALA A 26 16.57 0.03 19.50
C ALA A 26 17.29 -0.73 18.37
N ALA A 27 18.26 -0.09 17.69
CA ALA A 27 19.06 -0.72 16.64
C ALA A 27 19.93 -1.86 17.17
N ARG A 28 20.42 -1.79 18.41
CA ARG A 28 21.20 -2.88 19.04
C ARG A 28 20.30 -4.01 19.50
N LEU A 29 19.13 -3.72 20.06
CA LEU A 29 18.13 -4.74 20.40
C LEU A 29 17.64 -5.51 19.17
N GLU A 30 17.56 -4.85 18.01
CA GLU A 30 17.27 -5.52 16.74
C GLU A 30 18.33 -6.57 16.42
N ALA A 31 19.62 -6.22 16.57
CA ALA A 31 20.75 -7.14 16.33
C ALA A 31 20.73 -8.35 17.29
N GLU A 32 20.33 -8.16 18.55
CA GLU A 32 20.21 -9.20 19.57
C GLU A 32 18.92 -10.02 19.47
N ALA A 33 17.92 -9.51 18.72
CA ALA A 33 16.68 -10.24 18.52
C ALA A 33 16.95 -11.59 17.81
N LYS A 34 16.26 -12.64 18.27
CA LYS A 34 16.26 -13.94 17.57
C LYS A 34 15.80 -13.77 16.12
N PRO A 35 16.27 -14.58 15.16
CA PRO A 35 15.77 -14.51 13.79
C PRO A 35 14.25 -14.58 13.75
N SER A 36 13.61 -13.64 13.02
CA SER A 36 12.17 -13.42 12.98
C SER A 36 11.53 -13.13 14.35
N GLY A 37 12.31 -12.67 15.32
CA GLY A 37 11.87 -12.35 16.67
C GLY A 37 11.87 -10.86 16.95
N ILE A 38 11.28 -10.52 18.10
CA ILE A 38 11.21 -9.17 18.66
C ILE A 38 11.98 -9.15 19.97
N CYS A 39 12.87 -8.16 20.13
CA CYS A 39 13.56 -7.88 21.38
C CYS A 39 13.17 -6.49 21.89
N VAL A 40 12.78 -6.38 23.15
CA VAL A 40 12.30 -5.13 23.76
C VAL A 40 13.15 -4.76 24.96
N SER A 41 13.33 -3.45 25.20
CA SER A 41 14.00 -2.98 26.42
C SER A 41 13.14 -3.20 27.66
N GLN A 42 13.79 -3.22 28.85
CA GLN A 42 13.10 -3.26 30.16
C GLN A 42 12.06 -2.16 30.30
N THR A 43 12.38 -0.95 29.85
CA THR A 43 11.47 0.20 29.93
C THR A 43 10.18 -0.07 29.17
N LEU A 44 10.29 -0.60 27.94
CA LEU A 44 9.11 -0.97 27.16
C LEU A 44 8.38 -2.15 27.79
N PHE A 45 9.12 -3.19 28.24
CA PHE A 45 8.52 -4.35 28.92
C PHE A 45 7.66 -3.92 30.10
N ASP A 46 8.15 -3.04 30.97
CA ASP A 46 7.41 -2.58 32.15
C ASP A 46 6.10 -1.85 31.78
N MET A 47 6.06 -1.20 30.62
CA MET A 47 4.89 -0.50 30.12
C MET A 47 3.83 -1.42 29.50
N ILE A 48 4.24 -2.55 28.90
CA ILE A 48 3.36 -3.36 28.07
C ILE A 48 3.04 -4.73 28.66
N ASN A 49 3.86 -5.28 29.58
CA ASN A 49 3.75 -6.65 30.09
C ASN A 49 2.38 -7.01 30.67
N ARG A 50 1.60 -6.01 31.13
CA ARG A 50 0.24 -6.17 31.66
C ARG A 50 -0.87 -5.70 30.72
N LYS A 51 -0.48 -5.14 29.55
CA LYS A 51 -1.43 -4.52 28.60
C LYS A 51 -1.63 -5.34 27.34
N ILE A 52 -0.69 -6.25 27.04
CA ILE A 52 -0.75 -7.10 25.86
C ILE A 52 -0.71 -8.57 26.28
N MET A 53 -1.40 -9.42 25.52
CA MET A 53 -1.38 -10.88 25.72
C MET A 53 -0.18 -11.49 24.99
N ALA A 54 1.03 -11.20 25.47
CA ALA A 54 2.26 -11.80 25.00
C ALA A 54 3.05 -12.35 26.19
N SER A 55 3.78 -13.42 25.98
CA SER A 55 4.75 -13.93 26.93
C SER A 55 6.12 -13.34 26.63
N PHE A 56 6.97 -13.21 27.65
CA PHE A 56 8.28 -12.61 27.53
C PHE A 56 9.33 -13.55 28.16
N GLU A 57 10.43 -13.72 27.48
CA GLU A 57 11.62 -14.43 27.96
C GLU A 57 12.69 -13.40 28.32
N ASP A 58 13.20 -13.45 29.54
CA ASP A 58 14.28 -12.56 29.99
C ASP A 58 15.56 -12.87 29.18
N ALA A 59 16.04 -11.89 28.43
CA ALA A 59 17.29 -11.97 27.66
C ALA A 59 18.52 -11.56 28.50
N GLY A 60 18.30 -11.13 29.74
CA GLY A 60 19.34 -10.67 30.64
C GLY A 60 19.77 -9.22 30.41
N GLU A 61 20.91 -8.87 31.00
CA GLU A 61 21.57 -7.60 30.79
C GLU A 61 22.53 -7.73 29.59
N LEU A 62 22.28 -6.93 28.56
CA LEU A 62 23.04 -6.94 27.30
C LEU A 62 24.05 -5.78 27.30
N GLU A 63 25.32 -6.11 27.09
CA GLU A 63 26.36 -5.11 26.84
C GLU A 63 26.29 -4.70 25.35
N LEU A 64 25.62 -3.57 25.08
CA LEU A 64 25.40 -3.09 23.74
C LEU A 64 26.55 -2.16 23.30
N LYS A 65 27.06 -2.38 22.09
CA LYS A 65 28.18 -1.61 21.55
C LYS A 65 27.87 -0.09 21.52
N ASN A 66 28.75 0.70 22.13
CA ASN A 66 28.64 2.17 22.29
C ASN A 66 27.46 2.64 23.16
N ILE A 67 26.95 1.80 24.06
CA ILE A 67 26.03 2.16 25.12
C ILE A 67 26.76 2.00 26.45
N GLU A 68 26.75 3.04 27.27
CA GLU A 68 27.58 3.16 28.47
C GLU A 68 27.19 2.16 29.58
N PHE A 69 25.89 1.81 29.65
CA PHE A 69 25.35 0.93 30.68
C PHE A 69 24.69 -0.32 30.04
N PRO A 70 24.76 -1.50 30.70
CA PRO A 70 24.04 -2.68 30.25
C PRO A 70 22.53 -2.40 30.13
N VAL A 71 21.92 -2.86 29.08
CA VAL A 71 20.48 -2.73 28.84
C VAL A 71 19.80 -4.06 29.11
N LYS A 72 18.92 -4.09 30.10
CA LYS A 72 18.09 -5.27 30.32
C LYS A 72 17.02 -5.39 29.23
N ALA A 73 16.90 -6.60 28.65
CA ALA A 73 16.05 -6.83 27.50
C ALA A 73 15.22 -8.12 27.63
N PHE A 74 14.19 -8.22 26.80
CA PHE A 74 13.27 -9.36 26.77
C PHE A 74 12.95 -9.74 25.33
N HIS A 75 12.92 -11.05 25.06
CA HIS A 75 12.38 -11.57 23.81
C HIS A 75 10.87 -11.76 23.95
N VAL A 76 10.11 -11.30 22.97
CA VAL A 76 8.66 -11.54 22.90
C VAL A 76 8.42 -12.96 22.40
N LEU A 77 7.61 -13.73 23.14
CA LEU A 77 7.22 -15.09 22.79
C LEU A 77 5.78 -15.10 22.29
N ASP A 78 5.40 -16.14 21.54
CA ASP A 78 4.01 -16.41 21.26
C ASP A 78 3.25 -16.89 22.53
N ASN A 79 1.92 -16.94 22.45
CA ASN A 79 1.06 -17.38 23.57
C ASN A 79 1.29 -18.85 23.99
N LYS A 80 2.17 -19.61 23.30
CA LYS A 80 2.55 -20.98 23.61
C LYS A 80 3.92 -21.09 24.30
N GLY A 81 4.57 -19.95 24.59
CA GLY A 81 5.88 -19.93 25.26
C GLY A 81 7.07 -20.29 24.33
N THR A 82 6.82 -20.42 23.03
CA THR A 82 7.87 -20.60 22.03
C THR A 82 8.24 -19.25 21.39
N PRO A 83 9.51 -18.99 21.05
CA PRO A 83 9.84 -17.87 20.17
C PRO A 83 8.98 -18.01 18.91
N ARG A 84 8.35 -16.94 18.47
CA ARG A 84 7.37 -16.96 17.39
C ARG A 84 7.84 -17.61 16.08
N PHE A 85 9.10 -18.02 16.03
CA PHE A 85 9.67 -18.67 14.86
C PHE A 85 10.70 -19.72 15.29
N ASN A 86 10.31 -20.97 15.29
CA ASN A 86 11.25 -22.10 15.45
C ASN A 86 12.31 -22.05 14.36
N GLN A 87 13.56 -22.08 14.77
CA GLN A 87 14.67 -22.58 13.96
C GLN A 87 14.59 -24.11 13.89
N ASP A 88 13.74 -24.65 13.09
CA ASP A 88 14.10 -25.85 12.38
C ASP A 88 14.62 -25.39 11.03
N SER A 89 15.96 -25.35 10.96
CA SER A 89 16.71 -25.39 9.70
C SER A 89 16.54 -26.77 9.07
N GLU A 90 15.33 -27.25 8.96
CA GLU A 90 14.99 -28.03 7.81
C GLU A 90 14.99 -27.01 6.68
N THR A 91 15.92 -27.21 5.76
CA THR A 91 15.83 -26.69 4.41
C THR A 91 14.34 -26.60 4.12
N ILE A 92 13.81 -25.36 4.12
CA ILE A 92 12.60 -25.10 3.40
C ILE A 92 13.02 -25.42 1.97
N GLU A 93 12.93 -26.70 1.60
CA GLU A 93 12.56 -26.98 0.24
C GLU A 93 11.37 -26.06 0.05
N THR A 94 11.60 -24.98 -0.65
CA THR A 94 10.56 -24.16 -1.19
C THR A 94 9.64 -25.15 -1.84
N VAL A 95 8.56 -25.55 -1.13
CA VAL A 95 7.37 -26.05 -1.78
C VAL A 95 7.02 -24.89 -2.67
N VAL A 96 7.49 -24.98 -3.89
CA VAL A 96 7.08 -24.09 -4.98
C VAL A 96 5.60 -24.37 -5.06
N LYS A 97 4.80 -23.57 -4.32
CA LYS A 97 3.37 -23.55 -4.52
C LYS A 97 3.23 -23.29 -6.02
N GLU A 98 2.71 -24.26 -6.74
CA GLU A 98 2.37 -24.03 -8.14
C GLU A 98 1.57 -22.75 -8.18
N ALA A 99 2.03 -21.79 -8.98
CA ALA A 99 1.39 -20.49 -9.08
C ALA A 99 -0.09 -20.71 -9.44
N GLU A 100 -0.99 -20.12 -8.66
CA GLU A 100 -2.43 -20.32 -8.84
C GLU A 100 -2.85 -19.94 -10.26
N PRO A 101 -3.77 -20.70 -10.88
CA PRO A 101 -4.35 -20.30 -12.16
C PRO A 101 -4.94 -18.89 -12.05
N GLY A 102 -4.60 -18.00 -12.99
CA GLY A 102 -5.07 -16.61 -12.95
C GLY A 102 -4.26 -15.68 -12.05
N SER A 103 -3.18 -16.14 -11.41
CA SER A 103 -2.31 -15.26 -10.64
C SER A 103 -1.46 -14.36 -11.54
N VAL A 104 -1.47 -13.06 -11.25
CA VAL A 104 -0.83 -12.03 -12.08
C VAL A 104 -0.16 -10.96 -11.22
N ALA A 105 1.02 -10.51 -11.65
CA ALA A 105 1.70 -9.34 -11.11
C ALA A 105 1.76 -8.24 -12.17
N VAL A 106 1.43 -7.01 -11.78
CA VAL A 106 1.61 -5.82 -12.61
C VAL A 106 2.94 -5.19 -12.23
N MET A 107 3.87 -5.15 -13.19
CA MET A 107 5.16 -4.49 -12.99
C MET A 107 5.01 -2.99 -13.26
N PHE A 108 5.90 -2.22 -12.67
CA PHE A 108 6.00 -0.80 -12.96
C PHE A 108 6.21 -0.55 -14.47
N PHE A 109 5.36 0.27 -15.08
CA PHE A 109 5.50 0.68 -16.48
C PHE A 109 6.64 1.69 -16.61
N LYS A 110 7.61 1.39 -17.48
CA LYS A 110 8.81 2.20 -17.63
C LYS A 110 8.50 3.53 -18.33
N ASN A 111 8.99 4.60 -17.77
CA ASN A 111 8.99 5.89 -18.45
C ASN A 111 10.05 5.87 -19.57
N LEU A 112 9.61 6.01 -20.82
CA LEU A 112 10.45 6.19 -21.99
C LEU A 112 10.34 7.60 -22.61
N SER A 113 9.77 8.55 -21.85
CA SER A 113 9.75 9.96 -22.20
C SER A 113 11.12 10.59 -21.93
N ASN A 114 11.41 11.73 -22.55
CA ASN A 114 12.62 12.51 -22.23
C ASN A 114 12.45 13.40 -20.99
N ASP A 115 11.40 13.18 -20.22
CA ASP A 115 10.96 13.97 -19.08
C ASP A 115 10.88 13.03 -17.86
N GLU A 116 11.83 13.18 -16.95
CA GLU A 116 11.90 12.38 -15.72
C GLU A 116 10.71 12.69 -14.79
N GLU A 117 10.13 13.90 -14.89
CA GLU A 117 8.96 14.28 -14.10
C GLU A 117 7.71 13.46 -14.45
N GLN A 118 7.70 12.70 -15.57
CA GLN A 118 6.61 11.78 -15.93
C GLN A 118 6.69 10.41 -15.21
N GLU A 119 7.65 10.20 -14.32
CA GLU A 119 7.78 8.94 -13.58
C GLU A 119 6.54 8.66 -12.70
N TYR A 120 6.02 9.70 -12.02
CA TYR A 120 4.81 9.59 -11.20
C TYR A 120 3.58 9.19 -12.04
N PHE A 121 3.53 9.62 -13.32
CA PHE A 121 2.45 9.21 -14.20
C PHE A 121 2.51 7.71 -14.52
N CYS A 122 3.70 7.17 -14.80
CA CYS A 122 3.89 5.75 -15.04
C CYS A 122 3.57 4.92 -13.78
N GLU A 123 3.88 5.43 -12.60
CA GLU A 123 3.52 4.81 -11.31
C GLU A 123 2.00 4.78 -11.13
N GLY A 124 1.33 5.92 -11.26
CA GLY A 124 -0.12 6.02 -11.16
C GLY A 124 -0.85 5.14 -12.17
N PHE A 125 -0.38 5.14 -13.43
CA PHE A 125 -0.92 4.27 -14.49
C PHE A 125 -0.82 2.79 -14.10
N SER A 126 0.32 2.36 -13.56
CA SER A 126 0.53 0.98 -13.14
C SER A 126 -0.33 0.58 -11.95
N GLU A 127 -0.48 1.48 -10.97
CA GLU A 127 -1.35 1.29 -9.80
C GLU A 127 -2.83 1.21 -10.21
N ASP A 128 -3.29 2.08 -11.11
CA ASP A 128 -4.67 2.08 -11.58
C ASP A 128 -4.98 0.80 -12.36
N LEU A 129 -4.07 0.34 -13.23
CA LEU A 129 -4.23 -0.93 -13.95
C LEU A 129 -4.30 -2.11 -12.98
N LEU A 130 -3.45 -2.13 -11.95
CA LEU A 130 -3.47 -3.14 -10.90
C LEU A 130 -4.81 -3.12 -10.15
N SER A 131 -5.27 -1.95 -9.74
CA SER A 131 -6.55 -1.77 -9.04
C SER A 131 -7.72 -2.27 -9.88
N MET A 132 -7.73 -1.97 -11.18
CA MET A 132 -8.75 -2.46 -12.11
C MET A 132 -8.77 -3.99 -12.20
N LEU A 133 -7.61 -4.60 -12.37
CA LEU A 133 -7.49 -6.06 -12.43
C LEU A 133 -7.88 -6.73 -11.12
N SER A 134 -7.63 -6.09 -9.99
CA SER A 134 -7.95 -6.59 -8.65
C SER A 134 -9.46 -6.71 -8.37
N ARG A 135 -10.29 -6.09 -9.20
CA ARG A 135 -11.76 -6.18 -9.11
C ARG A 135 -12.32 -7.48 -9.69
N TYR A 136 -11.49 -8.22 -10.42
CA TYR A 136 -11.91 -9.50 -10.99
C TYR A 136 -11.69 -10.64 -10.02
N ASN A 137 -12.77 -11.23 -9.51
CA ASN A 137 -12.74 -12.31 -8.51
C ASN A 137 -11.98 -13.58 -8.95
N LYS A 138 -11.67 -13.71 -10.23
CA LYS A 138 -10.93 -14.87 -10.77
C LYS A 138 -9.46 -14.57 -11.07
N LEU A 139 -9.04 -13.33 -10.88
CA LEU A 139 -7.63 -12.98 -10.91
C LEU A 139 -7.11 -12.90 -9.47
N VAL A 140 -5.95 -13.50 -9.26
CA VAL A 140 -5.18 -13.32 -8.04
C VAL A 140 -4.09 -12.29 -8.36
N VAL A 141 -4.37 -11.02 -8.08
CA VAL A 141 -3.46 -9.91 -8.40
C VAL A 141 -2.51 -9.67 -7.24
N ILE A 142 -1.21 -9.75 -7.51
CA ILE A 142 -0.18 -9.47 -6.49
C ILE A 142 -0.06 -7.96 -6.28
N SER A 143 0.16 -7.58 -5.03
CA SER A 143 0.25 -6.19 -4.61
C SER A 143 1.29 -5.37 -5.36
N SER A 144 1.00 -4.07 -5.53
CA SER A 144 1.95 -3.10 -6.08
C SER A 144 3.26 -3.07 -5.30
N HIS A 145 3.20 -3.12 -3.96
CA HIS A 145 4.40 -3.11 -3.12
C HIS A 145 5.33 -4.30 -3.41
N ALA A 146 4.79 -5.49 -3.59
CA ALA A 146 5.60 -6.68 -3.91
C ALA A 146 6.14 -6.63 -5.34
N SER A 147 5.33 -6.24 -6.33
CA SER A 147 5.74 -6.22 -7.74
C SER A 147 6.65 -5.02 -8.06
N PHE A 148 6.40 -3.85 -7.49
CA PHE A 148 7.21 -2.65 -7.75
C PHE A 148 8.60 -2.70 -7.07
N ALA A 149 8.81 -3.57 -6.08
CA ALA A 149 10.12 -3.86 -5.52
C ALA A 149 11.13 -4.42 -6.55
N TYR A 150 10.66 -4.79 -7.73
CA TYR A 150 11.48 -5.26 -8.85
C TYR A 150 11.80 -4.17 -9.89
N LYS A 151 11.37 -2.92 -9.69
CA LYS A 151 11.57 -1.80 -10.63
C LYS A 151 13.02 -1.66 -11.10
N GLU A 152 13.99 -1.81 -10.18
CA GLU A 152 15.42 -1.65 -10.45
C GLU A 152 16.19 -2.98 -10.53
N LYS A 153 15.51 -4.11 -10.36
CA LYS A 153 16.16 -5.42 -10.31
C LYS A 153 16.16 -6.06 -11.70
N SER A 154 17.35 -6.40 -12.19
CA SER A 154 17.52 -7.17 -13.43
C SER A 154 17.26 -8.66 -13.17
N LYS A 155 16.00 -9.03 -12.91
CA LYS A 155 15.56 -10.42 -12.80
C LYS A 155 14.75 -10.83 -14.00
N SER A 156 14.83 -12.10 -14.38
CA SER A 156 13.96 -12.67 -15.41
C SER A 156 12.51 -12.78 -14.92
N PHE A 157 11.55 -12.78 -15.80
CA PHE A 157 10.15 -12.97 -15.43
C PHE A 157 9.88 -14.32 -14.78
N LYS A 158 10.70 -15.32 -15.12
CA LYS A 158 10.67 -16.64 -14.50
C LYS A 158 11.08 -16.59 -13.03
N GLU A 159 12.13 -15.85 -12.71
CA GLU A 159 12.57 -15.64 -11.32
C GLU A 159 11.54 -14.85 -10.52
N ILE A 160 11.02 -13.75 -11.11
CA ILE A 160 9.96 -12.94 -10.50
C ILE A 160 8.72 -13.79 -10.24
N GLY A 161 8.30 -14.60 -11.24
CA GLY A 161 7.14 -15.49 -11.10
C GLY A 161 7.30 -16.50 -9.97
N LYS A 162 8.50 -17.07 -9.81
CA LYS A 162 8.82 -18.00 -8.73
C LYS A 162 8.81 -17.33 -7.35
N GLU A 163 9.35 -16.12 -7.24
CA GLU A 163 9.43 -15.38 -5.98
C GLU A 163 8.08 -14.83 -5.54
N LEU A 164 7.26 -14.35 -6.48
CA LEU A 164 5.93 -13.81 -6.22
C LEU A 164 4.81 -14.88 -6.24
N GLY A 165 5.09 -16.10 -6.70
CA GLY A 165 4.11 -17.15 -6.84
C GLY A 165 3.06 -16.88 -7.92
N VAL A 166 3.43 -16.20 -9.02
CA VAL A 166 2.49 -15.80 -10.09
C VAL A 166 2.77 -16.51 -11.41
N ARG A 167 1.69 -16.82 -12.16
CA ARG A 167 1.76 -17.39 -13.51
C ARG A 167 2.01 -16.37 -14.59
N TYR A 168 1.58 -15.14 -14.36
CA TYR A 168 1.62 -14.09 -15.38
C TYR A 168 2.23 -12.82 -14.82
N VAL A 169 2.95 -12.11 -15.69
CA VAL A 169 3.49 -10.77 -15.42
C VAL A 169 3.02 -9.82 -16.51
N ILE A 170 2.42 -8.72 -16.09
CA ILE A 170 2.12 -7.58 -16.96
C ILE A 170 3.27 -6.59 -16.81
N HIS A 171 3.81 -6.16 -17.92
CA HIS A 171 4.83 -5.11 -17.95
C HIS A 171 4.66 -4.24 -19.18
N GLY A 172 5.24 -3.06 -19.15
CA GLY A 172 5.11 -2.16 -20.30
C GLY A 172 5.96 -0.91 -20.19
N SER A 173 5.64 0.04 -21.05
CA SER A 173 6.27 1.35 -21.07
C SER A 173 5.31 2.42 -21.55
N VAL A 174 5.53 3.63 -21.06
CA VAL A 174 4.81 4.84 -21.48
C VAL A 174 5.81 5.82 -22.06
N ARG A 175 5.46 6.40 -23.20
CA ARG A 175 6.23 7.49 -23.83
C ARG A 175 5.30 8.62 -24.20
N LYS A 176 5.46 9.76 -23.54
CA LYS A 176 4.71 11.00 -23.82
C LYS A 176 5.56 11.91 -24.72
N LEU A 177 4.96 12.43 -25.78
CA LEU A 177 5.56 13.37 -26.73
C LEU A 177 4.54 14.48 -27.04
N GLY A 178 4.57 15.55 -26.24
CA GLY A 178 3.56 16.61 -26.32
C GLY A 178 2.14 16.07 -26.04
N PRO A 179 1.16 16.31 -26.93
CA PRO A 179 -0.21 15.84 -26.75
C PRO A 179 -0.43 14.35 -27.08
N ARG A 180 0.60 13.66 -27.56
CA ARG A 180 0.54 12.23 -27.91
C ARG A 180 1.24 11.38 -26.89
N MET A 181 0.66 10.22 -26.67
CA MET A 181 1.22 9.19 -25.79
C MET A 181 1.26 7.85 -26.52
N ARG A 182 2.31 7.09 -26.27
CA ARG A 182 2.41 5.70 -26.71
C ARG A 182 2.52 4.83 -25.47
N ILE A 183 1.62 3.87 -25.34
CA ILE A 183 1.65 2.85 -24.27
C ILE A 183 1.91 1.50 -24.94
N ASN A 184 2.94 0.82 -24.46
CA ASN A 184 3.22 -0.56 -24.80
C ASN A 184 2.87 -1.42 -23.58
N ALA A 185 2.07 -2.45 -23.75
CA ALA A 185 1.70 -3.37 -22.69
C ALA A 185 1.87 -4.81 -23.17
N ASN A 186 2.41 -5.66 -22.29
CA ASN A 186 2.67 -7.06 -22.55
C ASN A 186 2.23 -7.92 -21.37
N LEU A 187 1.67 -9.09 -21.66
CA LEU A 187 1.39 -10.15 -20.72
C LEU A 187 2.31 -11.34 -21.02
N VAL A 188 3.12 -11.73 -20.05
CA VAL A 188 4.13 -12.78 -20.20
C VAL A 188 3.85 -13.93 -19.25
N SER A 189 3.98 -15.17 -19.72
CA SER A 189 3.99 -16.37 -18.87
C SER A 189 5.31 -16.46 -18.12
N THR A 190 5.26 -16.61 -16.81
CA THR A 190 6.47 -16.78 -15.98
C THR A 190 7.10 -18.15 -16.10
N GLU A 191 6.36 -19.15 -16.59
CA GLU A 191 6.85 -20.51 -16.77
C GLU A 191 7.90 -20.60 -17.87
N ASN A 192 7.64 -19.98 -19.00
CA ASN A 192 8.44 -20.11 -20.22
C ASN A 192 8.87 -18.77 -20.85
N GLU A 193 8.56 -17.65 -20.19
CA GLU A 193 8.86 -16.27 -20.61
C GLU A 193 8.29 -15.87 -21.98
N LYS A 194 7.27 -16.62 -22.45
CA LYS A 194 6.60 -16.29 -23.71
C LYS A 194 5.60 -15.16 -23.50
N SER A 195 5.63 -14.18 -24.38
CA SER A 195 4.56 -13.21 -24.48
C SER A 195 3.27 -13.90 -24.96
N ILE A 196 2.22 -13.80 -24.15
CA ILE A 196 0.90 -14.37 -24.44
C ILE A 196 0.02 -13.35 -25.12
N TRP A 197 0.23 -12.09 -24.75
CA TRP A 197 -0.46 -10.96 -25.32
C TRP A 197 0.51 -9.74 -25.34
N SER A 198 0.42 -8.95 -26.38
CA SER A 198 1.20 -7.71 -26.54
C SER A 198 0.43 -6.74 -27.42
N ASN A 199 0.32 -5.51 -26.99
CA ASN A 199 -0.31 -4.47 -27.78
C ASN A 199 0.38 -3.12 -27.58
N ASN A 200 0.27 -2.27 -28.63
CA ASN A 200 0.79 -0.90 -28.65
C ASN A 200 -0.36 0.05 -28.91
N PHE A 201 -0.53 1.03 -28.05
CA PHE A 201 -1.57 2.03 -28.15
C PHE A 201 -0.94 3.39 -28.44
N ASP A 202 -1.27 3.96 -29.60
CA ASP A 202 -0.94 5.35 -29.95
C ASP A 202 -2.20 6.19 -29.73
N LEU A 203 -2.15 7.12 -28.78
CA LEU A 203 -3.31 7.85 -28.30
C LEU A 203 -2.99 9.31 -28.00
N LYS A 204 -4.02 10.12 -27.88
CA LYS A 204 -3.90 11.41 -27.22
C LYS A 204 -3.94 11.23 -25.70
N VAL A 205 -3.37 12.18 -24.98
CA VAL A 205 -3.32 12.10 -23.49
C VAL A 205 -4.72 11.93 -22.88
N GLU A 206 -5.73 12.55 -23.48
CA GLU A 206 -7.14 12.48 -23.04
C GLU A 206 -7.75 11.06 -23.17
N GLU A 207 -7.18 10.21 -24.01
CA GLU A 207 -7.68 8.85 -24.30
C GLU A 207 -7.03 7.78 -23.39
N VAL A 208 -6.21 8.18 -22.41
CA VAL A 208 -5.42 7.23 -21.59
C VAL A 208 -6.30 6.28 -20.79
N PHE A 209 -7.43 6.74 -20.29
CA PHE A 209 -8.35 5.90 -19.51
C PHE A 209 -9.04 4.84 -20.35
N ASP A 210 -9.48 5.20 -21.58
CA ASP A 210 -10.07 4.22 -22.50
C ASP A 210 -9.08 3.11 -22.84
N VAL A 211 -7.80 3.48 -22.93
CA VAL A 211 -6.72 2.52 -23.17
C VAL A 211 -6.43 1.67 -21.94
N GLN A 212 -6.49 2.21 -20.72
CA GLN A 212 -6.38 1.41 -19.51
C GLN A 212 -7.48 0.36 -19.41
N ASP A 213 -8.74 0.74 -19.68
CA ASP A 213 -9.88 -0.18 -19.72
C ASP A 213 -9.63 -1.29 -20.74
N LYS A 214 -9.24 -0.91 -21.95
CA LYS A 214 -8.98 -1.86 -23.02
C LYS A 214 -7.85 -2.83 -22.69
N ILE A 215 -6.77 -2.36 -22.06
CA ILE A 215 -5.68 -3.23 -21.59
C ILE A 215 -6.20 -4.23 -20.56
N ALA A 216 -6.96 -3.76 -19.56
CA ALA A 216 -7.50 -4.63 -18.52
C ALA A 216 -8.47 -5.67 -19.13
N GLU A 217 -9.38 -5.26 -20.01
CA GLU A 217 -10.32 -6.14 -20.71
C GLU A 217 -9.61 -7.22 -21.53
N GLU A 218 -8.61 -6.83 -22.34
CA GLU A 218 -7.87 -7.77 -23.16
C GLU A 218 -7.04 -8.77 -22.33
N ILE A 219 -6.48 -8.32 -21.19
CA ILE A 219 -5.75 -9.18 -20.26
C ILE A 219 -6.68 -10.17 -19.56
N VAL A 220 -7.80 -9.70 -19.01
CA VAL A 220 -8.79 -10.57 -18.38
C VAL A 220 -9.32 -11.60 -19.38
N SER A 221 -9.69 -11.15 -20.58
CA SER A 221 -10.14 -12.04 -21.66
C SER A 221 -9.10 -13.10 -22.01
N THR A 222 -7.81 -12.74 -21.96
CA THR A 222 -6.70 -13.66 -22.27
C THR A 222 -6.46 -14.67 -21.15
N ILE A 223 -6.56 -14.27 -19.89
CA ILE A 223 -6.28 -15.13 -18.72
C ILE A 223 -7.49 -16.00 -18.38
N VAL A 224 -8.69 -15.42 -18.35
CA VAL A 224 -9.90 -16.06 -17.81
C VAL A 224 -10.84 -16.59 -18.89
N GLY A 225 -10.70 -16.08 -20.10
CA GLY A 225 -11.53 -16.43 -21.24
C GLY A 225 -12.66 -15.44 -21.53
N ARG A 226 -13.16 -15.46 -22.76
CA ARG A 226 -14.09 -14.43 -23.28
C ARG A 226 -15.43 -14.32 -22.56
N VAL A 227 -15.88 -15.38 -21.89
CA VAL A 227 -17.22 -15.43 -21.26
C VAL A 227 -17.32 -14.52 -20.02
N GLU A 228 -16.20 -14.13 -19.44
CA GLU A 228 -16.15 -13.38 -18.18
C GLU A 228 -15.75 -11.91 -18.35
N ALA A 229 -15.25 -11.54 -19.52
CA ALA A 229 -14.92 -10.15 -19.84
C ALA A 229 -16.15 -9.22 -19.91
N ASP A 230 -17.33 -9.78 -20.25
CA ASP A 230 -18.60 -9.03 -20.32
C ASP A 230 -19.13 -8.56 -18.93
N ALA A 231 -18.56 -9.06 -17.83
CA ALA A 231 -18.89 -8.60 -16.48
C ALA A 231 -18.23 -7.27 -16.07
N LEU A 232 -17.36 -6.72 -16.92
CA LEU A 232 -16.59 -5.50 -16.68
C LEU A 232 -17.42 -4.23 -16.50
N ASP A 233 -18.50 -4.11 -17.25
CA ASP A 233 -19.28 -2.87 -17.31
C ASP A 233 -19.93 -2.48 -15.97
N ASN A 234 -20.06 -3.44 -15.05
CA ASN A 234 -20.67 -3.23 -13.74
C ASN A 234 -19.66 -2.81 -12.63
N ILE A 235 -18.36 -2.79 -12.94
CA ILE A 235 -17.30 -2.61 -11.92
C ILE A 235 -16.54 -1.29 -12.10
N LYS A 236 -16.85 -0.51 -13.14
CA LYS A 236 -16.14 0.75 -13.44
C LYS A 236 -16.40 1.80 -12.38
N THR A 237 -15.33 2.40 -11.84
CA THR A 237 -15.41 3.65 -11.08
C THR A 237 -15.57 4.83 -12.03
N LYS A 238 -16.17 5.90 -11.52
CA LYS A 238 -16.25 7.16 -12.28
C LYS A 238 -14.87 7.78 -12.40
N ARG A 239 -14.44 8.00 -13.63
CA ARG A 239 -13.15 8.60 -13.95
C ARG A 239 -13.27 10.09 -14.15
N PRO A 240 -12.16 10.83 -13.97
CA PRO A 240 -12.17 12.25 -14.31
C PRO A 240 -12.27 12.45 -15.82
N ASP A 241 -13.03 13.46 -16.22
CA ASP A 241 -13.09 13.92 -17.60
C ASP A 241 -11.91 14.85 -17.95
N ASN A 242 -11.24 15.41 -16.91
CA ASN A 242 -10.17 16.36 -17.04
C ASN A 242 -8.81 15.70 -16.67
N MET A 243 -7.93 15.55 -17.67
CA MET A 243 -6.60 14.96 -17.49
C MET A 243 -5.68 15.78 -16.59
N ASP A 244 -5.82 17.10 -16.56
CA ASP A 244 -5.02 17.94 -15.66
C ASP A 244 -5.44 17.71 -14.20
N SER A 245 -6.74 17.47 -13.95
CA SER A 245 -7.22 17.07 -12.63
C SER A 245 -6.66 15.72 -12.18
N TYR A 246 -6.62 14.74 -13.07
CA TYR A 246 -6.00 13.44 -12.81
C TYR A 246 -4.50 13.56 -12.49
N ASP A 247 -3.78 14.34 -13.30
CA ASP A 247 -2.34 14.58 -13.10
C ASP A 247 -2.05 15.22 -11.74
N LEU A 248 -2.84 16.21 -11.35
CA LEU A 248 -2.76 16.83 -10.02
C LEU A 248 -3.03 15.85 -8.88
N VAL A 249 -3.98 14.92 -9.06
CA VAL A 249 -4.24 13.87 -8.07
C VAL A 249 -3.03 12.94 -7.95
N LEU A 250 -2.41 12.51 -9.04
CA LEU A 250 -1.22 11.67 -9.00
C LEU A 250 -0.04 12.36 -8.30
N GLN A 251 0.20 13.64 -8.61
CA GLN A 251 1.21 14.44 -7.91
C GLN A 251 0.90 14.55 -6.41
N GLY A 252 -0.38 14.82 -6.07
CA GLY A 252 -0.83 14.88 -4.68
C GLY A 252 -0.59 13.57 -3.92
N LEU A 253 -0.83 12.43 -4.56
CA LEU A 253 -0.57 11.10 -4.00
C LEU A 253 0.91 10.87 -3.72
N GLU A 254 1.81 11.32 -4.59
CA GLU A 254 3.25 11.23 -4.37
C GLU A 254 3.66 12.02 -3.10
N TYR A 255 3.14 13.24 -2.96
CA TYR A 255 3.38 14.05 -1.74
C TYR A 255 2.73 13.44 -0.50
N ALA A 256 1.52 12.90 -0.61
CA ALA A 256 0.82 12.25 0.52
C ALA A 256 1.57 11.01 1.02
N LYS A 257 2.15 10.20 0.13
CA LYS A 257 3.03 9.06 0.49
C LYS A 257 4.26 9.53 1.31
N LYS A 258 4.80 10.70 1.00
CA LYS A 258 5.94 11.32 1.72
C LYS A 258 5.49 12.13 2.95
N GLY A 259 4.22 12.42 3.08
CA GLY A 259 3.63 13.30 4.11
C GLY A 259 3.74 12.78 5.53
N ASN A 260 3.82 11.46 5.72
CA ASN A 260 3.98 10.86 7.05
C ASN A 260 5.31 11.23 7.75
N VAL A 261 6.23 11.88 7.05
CA VAL A 261 7.56 12.25 7.54
C VAL A 261 7.72 13.76 7.64
N MET A 262 6.96 14.56 6.86
CA MET A 262 7.09 16.02 6.78
C MET A 262 5.73 16.69 6.61
N LYS A 263 5.41 17.62 7.51
CA LYS A 263 4.17 18.42 7.47
C LYS A 263 4.00 19.18 6.14
N GLU A 264 5.08 19.73 5.60
CA GLU A 264 5.08 20.47 4.34
C GLU A 264 4.61 19.61 3.15
N ASN A 265 4.97 18.33 3.13
CA ASN A 265 4.49 17.40 2.10
C ASN A 265 2.98 17.17 2.21
N THR A 266 2.45 17.03 3.43
CA THR A 266 1.02 16.90 3.67
C THR A 266 0.28 18.16 3.21
N GLN A 267 0.81 19.35 3.52
CA GLN A 267 0.24 20.62 3.05
C GLN A 267 0.24 20.71 1.53
N LYS A 268 1.35 20.32 0.89
CA LYS A 268 1.44 20.32 -0.57
C LYS A 268 0.46 19.39 -1.23
N ALA A 269 0.26 18.21 -0.65
CA ALA A 269 -0.76 17.26 -1.13
C ALA A 269 -2.18 17.86 -1.06
N VAL A 270 -2.55 18.53 0.05
CA VAL A 270 -3.85 19.23 0.17
C VAL A 270 -4.02 20.25 -0.95
N GLU A 271 -3.02 21.13 -1.19
CA GLU A 271 -3.08 22.13 -2.26
C GLU A 271 -3.31 21.50 -3.64
N LEU A 272 -2.67 20.37 -3.93
CA LEU A 272 -2.78 19.69 -5.21
C LEU A 272 -4.18 19.07 -5.39
N PHE A 273 -4.73 18.44 -4.34
CA PHE A 273 -6.08 17.90 -4.40
C PHE A 273 -7.12 19.02 -4.49
N GLU A 274 -6.93 20.16 -3.84
CA GLU A 274 -7.82 21.32 -3.98
C GLU A 274 -7.83 21.86 -5.40
N LYS A 275 -6.67 22.00 -6.04
CA LYS A 275 -6.57 22.37 -7.45
C LYS A 275 -7.23 21.35 -8.39
N ALA A 276 -7.09 20.07 -8.09
CA ALA A 276 -7.75 19.02 -8.85
C ALA A 276 -9.29 19.14 -8.77
N ILE A 277 -9.81 19.44 -7.57
CA ILE A 277 -11.24 19.68 -7.33
C ILE A 277 -11.72 20.96 -8.02
N GLU A 278 -10.92 22.03 -8.05
CA GLU A 278 -11.25 23.25 -8.79
C GLU A 278 -11.42 22.99 -10.29
N LEU A 279 -10.55 22.14 -10.88
CA LEU A 279 -10.64 21.77 -12.28
C LEU A 279 -11.79 20.80 -12.57
N GLU A 280 -12.07 19.90 -11.66
CA GLU A 280 -13.13 18.90 -11.79
C GLU A 280 -13.81 18.61 -10.46
N PRO A 281 -14.85 19.38 -10.10
CA PRO A 281 -15.58 19.21 -8.83
C PRO A 281 -16.26 17.85 -8.67
N SER A 282 -16.46 17.09 -9.76
CA SER A 282 -17.09 15.76 -9.76
C SER A 282 -16.12 14.60 -9.54
N TYR A 283 -14.81 14.87 -9.40
CA TYR A 283 -13.80 13.82 -9.26
C TYR A 283 -13.74 13.27 -7.82
N ALA A 284 -14.47 12.19 -7.56
CA ALA A 284 -14.62 11.58 -6.23
C ALA A 284 -13.28 11.26 -5.54
N ARG A 285 -12.29 10.73 -6.29
CA ARG A 285 -10.96 10.37 -5.75
C ARG A 285 -10.20 11.59 -5.23
N ALA A 286 -10.32 12.75 -5.88
CA ALA A 286 -9.71 14.00 -5.41
C ALA A 286 -10.28 14.44 -4.06
N HIS A 287 -11.60 14.39 -3.90
CA HIS A 287 -12.27 14.68 -2.63
C HIS A 287 -11.88 13.69 -1.53
N ALA A 288 -11.82 12.40 -1.85
CA ALA A 288 -11.44 11.37 -0.88
C ALA A 288 -10.01 11.58 -0.35
N TRP A 289 -9.06 11.80 -1.24
CA TRP A 289 -7.67 12.03 -0.83
C TRP A 289 -7.46 13.39 -0.15
N ARG A 290 -8.21 14.41 -0.53
CA ARG A 290 -8.24 15.66 0.23
C ARG A 290 -8.70 15.41 1.68
N ALA A 291 -9.73 14.62 1.89
CA ALA A 291 -10.21 14.26 3.23
C ALA A 291 -9.14 13.51 4.04
N CYS A 292 -8.48 12.53 3.44
CA CYS A 292 -7.39 11.78 4.05
C CYS A 292 -6.23 12.69 4.48
N THR A 293 -5.78 13.56 3.59
CA THR A 293 -4.65 14.46 3.87
C THR A 293 -4.97 15.56 4.86
N LEU A 294 -6.20 16.07 4.89
CA LEU A 294 -6.65 17.01 5.93
C LEU A 294 -6.63 16.35 7.32
N SER A 295 -7.11 15.10 7.43
CA SER A 295 -7.02 14.34 8.67
C SER A 295 -5.57 14.15 9.13
N ASN A 296 -4.69 13.73 8.21
CA ASN A 296 -3.26 13.58 8.53
C ASN A 296 -2.59 14.92 8.88
N LEU A 297 -3.04 16.04 8.30
CA LEU A 297 -2.51 17.36 8.63
C LEU A 297 -2.87 17.76 10.07
N ALA A 298 -4.06 17.38 10.53
CA ALA A 298 -4.47 17.62 11.91
C ALA A 298 -3.58 16.88 12.93
N ASP A 299 -3.05 15.72 12.58
CA ASP A 299 -2.16 14.94 13.47
C ASP A 299 -0.81 15.63 13.76
N TRP A 300 -0.44 16.63 12.95
CA TRP A 300 0.76 17.44 13.18
C TRP A 300 0.56 18.59 14.19
N GLU A 301 -0.68 18.85 14.60
CA GLU A 301 -1.02 19.93 15.54
C GLU A 301 -1.29 19.36 16.93
N GLU A 302 -0.74 19.98 17.97
CA GLU A 302 -1.05 19.62 19.37
C GLU A 302 -2.54 19.84 19.70
N SER A 303 -3.17 20.81 19.02
CA SER A 303 -4.58 21.18 19.20
C SER A 303 -5.17 21.59 17.84
N PRO A 304 -5.54 20.61 17.01
CA PRO A 304 -6.02 20.90 15.67
C PRO A 304 -7.35 21.67 15.69
N ASP A 305 -7.52 22.60 14.73
CA ASP A 305 -8.79 23.30 14.53
C ASP A 305 -9.87 22.26 14.17
N PRO A 306 -10.98 22.16 14.93
CA PRO A 306 -12.08 21.24 14.63
C PRO A 306 -12.61 21.35 13.19
N LYS A 307 -12.51 22.52 12.57
CA LYS A 307 -12.90 22.74 11.16
C LYS A 307 -12.12 21.87 10.17
N ILE A 308 -10.89 21.45 10.50
CA ILE A 308 -10.12 20.56 9.64
C ILE A 308 -10.85 19.23 9.49
N PHE A 309 -11.35 18.68 10.58
CA PHE A 309 -12.12 17.42 10.57
C PHE A 309 -13.50 17.61 9.92
N GLU A 310 -14.20 18.74 10.18
CA GLU A 310 -15.45 19.07 9.51
C GLU A 310 -15.27 19.07 7.98
N ASN A 311 -14.22 19.78 7.50
CA ASN A 311 -13.89 19.83 6.07
C ASN A 311 -13.51 18.45 5.51
N ALA A 312 -12.80 17.62 6.28
CA ALA A 312 -12.47 16.25 5.87
C ALA A 312 -13.74 15.40 5.72
N PHE A 313 -14.66 15.47 6.69
CA PHE A 313 -15.93 14.75 6.62
C PHE A 313 -16.86 15.24 5.51
N GLU A 314 -16.92 16.54 5.25
CA GLU A 314 -17.66 17.08 4.09
C GLU A 314 -17.09 16.55 2.77
N SER A 315 -15.75 16.58 2.61
CA SER A 315 -15.10 16.07 1.41
C SER A 315 -15.35 14.58 1.18
N ILE A 316 -15.25 13.75 2.23
CA ILE A 316 -15.43 12.30 2.03
C ILE A 316 -16.89 11.92 1.81
N LYS A 317 -17.86 12.64 2.40
CA LYS A 317 -19.28 12.46 2.13
C LYS A 317 -19.60 12.79 0.69
N LEU A 318 -19.08 13.91 0.18
CA LEU A 318 -19.25 14.29 -1.21
C LEU A 318 -18.60 13.25 -2.15
N ALA A 319 -17.42 12.77 -1.83
CA ALA A 319 -16.78 11.70 -2.60
C ALA A 319 -17.66 10.46 -2.70
N LEU A 320 -18.30 10.05 -1.61
CA LEU A 320 -19.20 8.89 -1.57
C LEU A 320 -20.49 9.12 -2.40
N GLU A 321 -21.01 10.33 -2.44
CA GLU A 321 -22.14 10.70 -3.28
C GLU A 321 -21.78 10.71 -4.77
N LEU A 322 -20.55 11.14 -5.09
CA LEU A 322 -20.05 11.22 -6.46
C LEU A 322 -19.74 9.82 -7.02
N ASP A 323 -19.09 8.95 -6.25
CA ASP A 323 -18.79 7.58 -6.64
C ASP A 323 -18.76 6.63 -5.43
N SER A 324 -19.85 5.89 -5.24
CA SER A 324 -19.97 4.87 -4.20
C SER A 324 -19.26 3.54 -4.52
N ASN A 325 -18.65 3.41 -5.70
CA ASN A 325 -17.88 2.23 -6.10
C ASN A 325 -16.36 2.45 -6.03
N GLU A 326 -15.91 3.65 -5.65
CA GLU A 326 -14.49 3.93 -5.48
C GLU A 326 -13.98 3.34 -4.14
N PRO A 327 -13.09 2.32 -4.16
CA PRO A 327 -12.63 1.64 -2.95
C PRO A 327 -11.95 2.57 -1.95
N GLU A 328 -11.17 3.56 -2.44
CA GLU A 328 -10.47 4.52 -1.61
C GLU A 328 -11.42 5.41 -0.81
N VAL A 329 -12.58 5.76 -1.37
CA VAL A 329 -13.63 6.52 -0.66
C VAL A 329 -14.07 5.74 0.57
N HIS A 330 -14.37 4.45 0.41
CA HIS A 330 -14.78 3.60 1.52
C HIS A 330 -13.65 3.40 2.53
N ARG A 331 -12.43 3.15 2.10
CA ARG A 331 -11.27 3.00 2.99
C ARG A 331 -11.04 4.24 3.85
N ILE A 332 -11.09 5.43 3.23
CA ILE A 332 -10.87 6.71 3.93
C ILE A 332 -12.05 7.03 4.85
N MET A 333 -13.29 6.81 4.42
CA MET A 333 -14.46 6.97 5.27
C MET A 333 -14.37 6.05 6.50
N GLY A 334 -14.00 4.78 6.30
CA GLY A 334 -13.79 3.83 7.39
C GLY A 334 -12.74 4.29 8.40
N ALA A 335 -11.63 4.86 7.92
CA ALA A 335 -10.58 5.41 8.78
C ALA A 335 -11.08 6.61 9.59
N LEU A 336 -11.78 7.57 8.98
CA LEU A 336 -12.34 8.73 9.67
C LEU A 336 -13.38 8.31 10.72
N LYS A 337 -14.25 7.36 10.38
CA LYS A 337 -15.23 6.80 11.33
C LYS A 337 -14.55 6.12 12.52
N LEU A 338 -13.47 5.36 12.28
CA LEU A 338 -12.76 4.63 13.34
C LEU A 338 -12.01 5.58 14.28
N TRP A 339 -11.21 6.48 13.72
CA TRP A 339 -10.23 7.24 14.50
C TRP A 339 -10.79 8.54 15.07
N HIS A 340 -11.72 9.21 14.36
CA HIS A 340 -12.24 10.51 14.77
C HIS A 340 -13.65 10.43 15.38
N GLU A 341 -14.60 9.77 14.73
CA GLU A 341 -15.95 9.65 15.27
C GLU A 341 -16.13 8.51 16.25
N ARG A 342 -15.19 7.52 16.26
CA ARG A 342 -15.27 6.28 17.05
C ARG A 342 -16.55 5.49 16.77
N ASP A 343 -17.09 5.63 15.59
CA ASP A 343 -18.22 4.87 15.07
C ASP A 343 -17.72 3.54 14.51
N HIS A 344 -17.61 2.55 15.40
CA HIS A 344 -17.01 1.25 15.09
C HIS A 344 -17.84 0.44 14.10
N GLU A 345 -19.17 0.60 14.11
CA GLU A 345 -20.07 -0.10 13.20
C GLU A 345 -19.89 0.41 11.77
N MET A 346 -19.97 1.73 11.59
CA MET A 346 -19.76 2.33 10.28
C MET A 346 -18.35 2.18 9.78
N ALA A 347 -17.35 2.23 10.67
CA ALA A 347 -15.95 1.96 10.29
C ALA A 347 -15.81 0.56 9.70
N ARG A 348 -16.34 -0.46 10.36
CA ARG A 348 -16.34 -1.85 9.88
C ARG A 348 -17.03 -1.96 8.52
N TYR A 349 -18.24 -1.43 8.40
CA TYR A 349 -18.99 -1.46 7.14
C TYR A 349 -18.16 -0.89 5.97
N HIS A 350 -17.54 0.27 6.16
CA HIS A 350 -16.78 0.91 5.11
C HIS A 350 -15.47 0.17 4.78
N PHE A 351 -14.74 -0.36 5.75
CA PHE A 351 -13.55 -1.16 5.48
C PHE A 351 -13.89 -2.49 4.78
N GLU A 352 -14.97 -3.18 5.18
CA GLU A 352 -15.45 -4.38 4.52
C GLU A 352 -15.88 -4.07 3.08
N LYS A 353 -16.54 -2.93 2.85
CA LYS A 353 -16.93 -2.50 1.51
C LYS A 353 -15.73 -2.18 0.63
N ALA A 354 -14.72 -1.50 1.14
CA ALA A 354 -13.47 -1.25 0.42
C ALA A 354 -12.79 -2.58 0.03
N ARG A 355 -12.75 -3.54 0.97
CA ARG A 355 -12.17 -4.88 0.78
C ARG A 355 -12.94 -5.71 -0.26
N GLU A 356 -14.27 -5.59 -0.29
CA GLU A 356 -15.13 -6.20 -1.31
C GLU A 356 -14.88 -5.62 -2.70
N LEU A 357 -14.79 -4.28 -2.80
CA LEU A 357 -14.60 -3.57 -4.05
C LEU A 357 -13.20 -3.79 -4.67
N CYS A 358 -12.18 -3.97 -3.84
CA CYS A 358 -10.81 -4.17 -4.31
C CYS A 358 -10.05 -5.20 -3.44
N PRO A 359 -10.31 -6.49 -3.65
CA PRO A 359 -9.85 -7.56 -2.77
C PRO A 359 -8.35 -7.84 -2.79
N SER A 360 -7.60 -7.34 -3.75
CA SER A 360 -6.16 -7.61 -3.87
C SER A 360 -5.29 -6.36 -3.60
N ASP A 361 -5.90 -5.24 -3.24
CA ASP A 361 -5.15 -4.04 -2.90
C ASP A 361 -4.56 -4.14 -1.49
N VAL A 362 -3.23 -4.22 -1.41
CA VAL A 362 -2.51 -4.40 -0.14
C VAL A 362 -2.70 -3.21 0.80
N PHE A 363 -2.89 -2.01 0.29
CA PHE A 363 -3.12 -0.86 1.14
C PHE A 363 -4.49 -0.96 1.82
N ILE A 364 -5.53 -1.37 1.08
CA ILE A 364 -6.87 -1.64 1.62
C ILE A 364 -6.82 -2.82 2.59
N ILE A 365 -6.18 -3.94 2.20
CA ILE A 365 -6.00 -5.12 3.05
C ILE A 365 -5.32 -4.74 4.37
N SER A 366 -4.21 -4.00 4.30
CA SER A 366 -3.47 -3.62 5.50
C SER A 366 -4.29 -2.74 6.44
N ARG A 367 -5.11 -1.82 5.91
CA ARG A 367 -5.99 -0.98 6.72
C ARG A 367 -7.15 -1.75 7.32
N TYR A 368 -7.70 -2.71 6.58
CA TYR A 368 -8.70 -3.64 7.10
C TYR A 368 -8.14 -4.52 8.21
N ALA A 369 -6.94 -5.08 8.03
CA ALA A 369 -6.26 -5.85 9.07
C ALA A 369 -5.98 -5.01 10.34
N ILE A 370 -5.56 -3.75 10.21
CA ILE A 370 -5.39 -2.83 11.34
C ILE A 370 -6.72 -2.62 12.08
N MET A 371 -7.82 -2.44 11.36
CA MET A 371 -9.15 -2.34 11.98
C MET A 371 -9.51 -3.61 12.74
N LEU A 372 -9.28 -4.80 12.17
CA LEU A 372 -9.52 -6.08 12.83
C LEU A 372 -8.69 -6.22 14.12
N ILE A 373 -7.42 -5.80 14.09
CA ILE A 373 -6.55 -5.76 15.28
C ILE A 373 -7.14 -4.83 16.34
N TYR A 374 -7.61 -3.66 15.95
CA TYR A 374 -8.24 -2.70 16.86
C TYR A 374 -9.49 -3.27 17.55
N PHE A 375 -10.25 -4.10 16.83
CA PHE A 375 -11.43 -4.80 17.38
C PHE A 375 -11.09 -6.11 18.13
N GLY A 376 -9.82 -6.50 18.21
CA GLY A 376 -9.38 -7.73 18.88
C GLY A 376 -9.60 -9.00 18.05
N GLU A 377 -9.88 -8.88 16.77
CA GLU A 377 -10.11 -9.99 15.84
C GLU A 377 -8.78 -10.46 15.21
N PHE A 378 -7.82 -10.82 16.05
CA PHE A 378 -6.43 -11.11 15.65
C PHE A 378 -6.32 -12.27 14.65
N ASP A 379 -7.12 -13.33 14.82
CA ASP A 379 -7.08 -14.50 13.92
C ASP A 379 -7.50 -14.13 12.49
N LYS A 380 -8.50 -13.26 12.36
CA LYS A 380 -8.92 -12.75 11.05
C LYS A 380 -7.87 -11.82 10.44
N ALA A 381 -7.29 -10.95 11.26
CA ALA A 381 -6.24 -10.03 10.79
C ALA A 381 -4.98 -10.77 10.29
N LEU A 382 -4.70 -11.97 10.80
CA LEU A 382 -3.59 -12.82 10.35
C LEU A 382 -3.88 -13.56 9.04
N GLN A 383 -5.15 -13.66 8.64
CA GLN A 383 -5.58 -14.32 7.40
C GLN A 383 -5.57 -13.35 6.22
N GLU A 384 -5.64 -12.05 6.48
CA GLU A 384 -5.52 -11.00 5.48
C GLU A 384 -4.06 -10.70 5.11
#